data_a907fefac08d1d2e72fdccbb281514f4
#
_entry.id   a907fefac08d1d2e72fdccbb281514f4
#
_cell.length_a   1.000
_cell.length_b   1.000
_cell.length_c   1.000
_cell.angle_alpha   90.00
_cell.angle_beta   90.00
_cell.angle_gamma   90.00
#
_symmetry.space_group_name_H-M   'P 1'
#
loop_
_entity.id
_entity.type
_entity.pdbx_description
1 polymer ?
#
loop_
_entity_poly.entity_id
_entity_poly.type
_entity_poly.pdbx_seq_one_letter_code
_entity_poly.pdbx_strand_id
1 'polypeptide(L)'
;MKQALIKLHIAVFLAGFTGVLGVLITLNEALLVWYRIALTVVSLFALLVWKKQLQQVPFKKALQLLFIGALIAIHWVCFYGSIKYANVSIGLVCFASTGLFTALLEPLFTRKPFSWIEVGLGLLSLAGIYLIFHFDARYRLGIGIGIASAIFAALFSVLNKRNVATVAPKTMMLYELSGGLLILSILMPWYLQRFPTTHLLPSLQEWGWLLVLSWFCTVWAMDLMLQALQKVSAFTQNLSLNLEPVYGILLAFVLFQEQKDLQPSF
;
A
#
# COMPACT_ATOMS: atom_id res chain seq x y z
N MET A 1 10.69 21.48 2.73
CA MET A 1 9.35 21.22 2.23
C MET A 1 9.36 20.78 0.76
N LYS A 2 9.84 21.60 -0.20
CA LYS A 2 9.84 21.29 -1.66
C LYS A 2 10.43 19.91 -1.99
N GLN A 3 11.61 19.56 -1.46
CA GLN A 3 12.22 18.24 -1.71
C GLN A 3 11.39 17.06 -1.18
N ALA A 4 10.72 17.22 -0.04
CA ALA A 4 9.85 16.19 0.51
C ALA A 4 8.64 15.94 -0.40
N LEU A 5 8.04 16.99 -0.94
CA LEU A 5 6.93 16.87 -1.90
C LEU A 5 7.38 16.24 -3.22
N ILE A 6 8.56 16.58 -3.73
CA ILE A 6 9.11 15.92 -4.94
C ILE A 6 9.29 14.41 -4.70
N LYS A 7 9.91 14.01 -3.56
CA LYS A 7 10.06 12.60 -3.20
C LYS A 7 8.72 11.90 -3.11
N LEU A 8 7.73 12.56 -2.50
CA LEU A 8 6.39 12.03 -2.37
C LEU A 8 5.72 11.82 -3.74
N HIS A 9 5.80 12.79 -4.65
CA HIS A 9 5.22 12.64 -5.99
C HIS A 9 5.90 11.53 -6.81
N ILE A 10 7.23 11.38 -6.73
CA ILE A 10 7.92 10.26 -7.36
C ILE A 10 7.42 8.93 -6.79
N ALA A 11 7.27 8.84 -5.47
CA ALA A 11 6.77 7.65 -4.81
C ALA A 11 5.33 7.31 -5.22
N VAL A 12 4.45 8.32 -5.31
CA VAL A 12 3.05 8.16 -5.75
C VAL A 12 2.99 7.68 -7.20
N PHE A 13 3.82 8.22 -8.08
CA PHE A 13 3.92 7.74 -9.47
C PHE A 13 4.34 6.27 -9.53
N LEU A 14 5.37 5.86 -8.75
CA LEU A 14 5.79 4.47 -8.65
C LEU A 14 4.68 3.57 -8.05
N ALA A 15 3.93 4.08 -7.07
CA ALA A 15 2.81 3.37 -6.49
C ALA A 15 1.69 3.12 -7.51
N GLY A 16 1.43 4.05 -8.44
CA GLY A 16 0.43 3.89 -9.49
C GLY A 16 0.60 2.63 -10.36
N PHE A 17 1.83 2.10 -10.48
CA PHE A 17 2.08 0.84 -11.16
C PHE A 17 1.65 -0.39 -10.37
N THR A 18 1.46 -0.29 -9.05
CA THR A 18 1.18 -1.47 -8.20
C THR A 18 -0.13 -2.14 -8.57
N GLY A 19 -1.15 -1.37 -8.91
CA GLY A 19 -2.45 -1.91 -9.35
C GLY A 19 -2.33 -2.73 -10.63
N VAL A 20 -1.64 -2.19 -11.63
CA VAL A 20 -1.38 -2.88 -12.90
C VAL A 20 -0.58 -4.17 -12.70
N LEU A 21 0.50 -4.11 -11.91
CA LEU A 21 1.31 -5.28 -11.59
C LEU A 21 0.50 -6.34 -10.83
N GLY A 22 -0.49 -5.93 -10.03
CA GLY A 22 -1.41 -6.83 -9.34
C GLY A 22 -2.30 -7.65 -10.28
N VAL A 23 -2.58 -7.16 -11.49
CA VAL A 23 -3.29 -7.93 -12.54
C VAL A 23 -2.34 -8.82 -13.32
N LEU A 24 -1.14 -8.32 -13.65
CA LEU A 24 -0.13 -9.08 -14.40
C LEU A 24 0.45 -10.27 -13.63
N ILE A 25 0.39 -10.23 -12.30
CA ILE A 25 0.78 -11.33 -11.41
C ILE A 25 -0.46 -12.13 -11.04
N THR A 26 -0.59 -13.34 -11.60
CA THR A 26 -1.81 -14.16 -11.47
C THR A 26 -1.87 -14.96 -10.17
N LEU A 27 -0.81 -14.96 -9.35
CA LEU A 27 -0.82 -15.50 -7.99
C LEU A 27 -2.02 -14.95 -7.19
N ASN A 28 -2.53 -15.74 -6.23
CA ASN A 28 -3.51 -15.16 -5.31
C ASN A 28 -2.90 -13.99 -4.51
N GLU A 29 -3.74 -13.11 -3.98
CA GLU A 29 -3.33 -11.87 -3.34
C GLU A 29 -2.37 -12.09 -2.16
N ALA A 30 -2.57 -13.15 -1.35
CA ALA A 30 -1.71 -13.43 -0.21
C ALA A 30 -0.32 -13.90 -0.64
N LEU A 31 -0.24 -14.81 -1.64
CA LEU A 31 1.03 -15.27 -2.21
C LEU A 31 1.77 -14.14 -2.93
N LEU A 32 1.06 -13.31 -3.71
CA LEU A 32 1.65 -12.15 -4.37
C LEU A 32 2.34 -11.25 -3.33
N VAL A 33 1.65 -10.89 -2.26
CA VAL A 33 2.19 -10.02 -1.20
C VAL A 33 3.33 -10.73 -0.46
N TRP A 34 3.20 -12.02 -0.19
CA TRP A 34 4.26 -12.81 0.47
C TRP A 34 5.55 -12.80 -0.34
N TYR A 35 5.51 -13.12 -1.65
CA TYR A 35 6.68 -13.08 -2.53
C TYR A 35 7.26 -11.67 -2.66
N ARG A 36 6.40 -10.65 -2.83
CA ARG A 36 6.80 -9.24 -2.85
C ARG A 36 7.61 -8.88 -1.60
N ILE A 37 7.10 -9.20 -0.41
CA ILE A 37 7.76 -8.87 0.86
C ILE A 37 9.01 -9.71 1.05
N ALA A 38 8.98 -11.02 0.74
CA ALA A 38 10.14 -11.89 0.88
C ALA A 38 11.32 -11.39 0.03
N LEU A 39 11.09 -11.09 -1.26
CA LEU A 39 12.10 -10.51 -2.15
C LEU A 39 12.64 -9.18 -1.61
N THR A 40 11.74 -8.32 -1.10
CA THR A 40 12.13 -7.03 -0.55
C THR A 40 12.98 -7.19 0.71
N VAL A 41 12.57 -8.03 1.66
CA VAL A 41 13.31 -8.25 2.93
C VAL A 41 14.69 -8.82 2.65
N VAL A 42 14.78 -9.87 1.83
CA VAL A 42 16.06 -10.51 1.51
C VAL A 42 17.01 -9.53 0.82
N SER A 43 16.53 -8.83 -0.21
CA SER A 43 17.37 -7.89 -0.96
C SER A 43 17.77 -6.65 -0.16
N LEU A 44 16.84 -6.10 0.64
CA LEU A 44 17.12 -4.96 1.50
C LEU A 44 18.09 -5.32 2.64
N PHE A 45 17.91 -6.49 3.26
CA PHE A 45 18.84 -7.00 4.27
C PHE A 45 20.25 -7.15 3.69
N ALA A 46 20.38 -7.85 2.54
CA ALA A 46 21.66 -8.00 1.86
C ALA A 46 22.32 -6.64 1.52
N LEU A 47 21.54 -5.69 1.02
CA LEU A 47 22.00 -4.33 0.72
C LEU A 47 22.50 -3.60 1.96
N LEU A 48 21.77 -3.66 3.08
CA LEU A 48 22.14 -2.98 4.33
C LEU A 48 23.38 -3.61 4.97
N VAL A 49 23.52 -4.93 4.92
CA VAL A 49 24.72 -5.64 5.38
C VAL A 49 25.92 -5.26 4.52
N TRP A 50 25.78 -5.32 3.19
CA TRP A 50 26.86 -4.94 2.26
C TRP A 50 27.34 -3.49 2.46
N LYS A 51 26.38 -2.56 2.63
CA LYS A 51 26.68 -1.14 2.88
C LYS A 51 27.09 -0.84 4.33
N LYS A 52 27.14 -1.83 5.22
CA LYS A 52 27.39 -1.66 6.66
C LYS A 52 26.43 -0.64 7.30
N GLN A 53 25.18 -0.59 6.83
CA GLN A 53 24.13 0.32 7.29
C GLN A 53 23.05 -0.37 8.13
N LEU A 54 23.27 -1.66 8.46
CA LEU A 54 22.34 -2.39 9.31
C LEU A 54 22.38 -1.80 10.73
N GLN A 55 21.24 -1.24 11.15
CA GLN A 55 21.10 -0.67 12.49
C GLN A 55 20.24 -1.59 13.36
N GLN A 56 20.69 -1.82 14.55
CA GLN A 56 19.89 -2.48 15.58
C GLN A 56 19.02 -1.45 16.30
N VAL A 57 17.80 -1.84 16.59
CA VAL A 57 16.87 -1.03 17.38
C VAL A 57 16.54 -1.75 18.69
N PRO A 58 16.20 -1.03 19.77
CA PRO A 58 15.79 -1.66 21.03
C PRO A 58 14.63 -2.64 20.83
N PHE A 59 14.60 -3.74 21.57
CA PHE A 59 13.63 -4.83 21.42
C PHE A 59 12.16 -4.34 21.37
N LYS A 60 11.77 -3.45 22.29
CA LYS A 60 10.42 -2.86 22.30
C LYS A 60 10.09 -2.13 21.00
N LYS A 61 11.08 -1.42 20.44
CA LYS A 61 10.93 -0.69 19.19
C LYS A 61 10.85 -1.66 18.00
N ALA A 62 11.67 -2.72 18.00
CA ALA A 62 11.62 -3.77 16.98
C ALA A 62 10.22 -4.42 16.96
N LEU A 63 9.67 -4.80 18.12
CA LEU A 63 8.33 -5.37 18.21
C LEU A 63 7.24 -4.42 17.70
N GLN A 64 7.36 -3.12 18.02
CA GLN A 64 6.46 -2.10 17.48
C GLN A 64 6.53 -2.01 15.95
N LEU A 65 7.73 -2.00 15.37
CA LEU A 65 7.91 -1.95 13.92
C LEU A 65 7.42 -3.23 13.23
N LEU A 66 7.66 -4.40 13.82
CA LEU A 66 7.12 -5.67 13.34
C LEU A 66 5.58 -5.65 13.29
N PHE A 67 4.92 -5.12 14.35
CA PHE A 67 3.46 -4.96 14.38
C PHE A 67 2.96 -4.00 13.29
N ILE A 68 3.63 -2.86 13.09
CA ILE A 68 3.31 -1.90 12.01
C ILE A 68 3.46 -2.59 10.65
N GLY A 69 4.45 -3.45 10.51
CA GLY A 69 4.66 -4.26 9.31
C GLY A 69 3.54 -5.27 9.04
N ALA A 70 2.93 -5.83 10.08
CA ALA A 70 1.74 -6.67 9.92
C ALA A 70 0.57 -5.86 9.32
N LEU A 71 0.39 -4.60 9.73
CA LEU A 71 -0.68 -3.74 9.19
C LEU A 71 -0.48 -3.46 7.69
N ILE A 72 0.74 -3.14 7.26
CA ILE A 72 0.99 -2.90 5.82
C ILE A 72 0.85 -4.17 4.99
N ALA A 73 1.23 -5.34 5.52
CA ALA A 73 1.05 -6.60 4.84
C ALA A 73 -0.44 -6.94 4.64
N ILE A 74 -1.26 -6.76 5.69
CA ILE A 74 -2.73 -6.92 5.61
C ILE A 74 -3.33 -5.91 4.64
N HIS A 75 -2.90 -4.64 4.69
CA HIS A 75 -3.31 -3.62 3.73
C HIS A 75 -3.08 -4.10 2.30
N TRP A 76 -1.88 -4.59 1.96
CA TRP A 76 -1.57 -5.03 0.60
C TRP A 76 -2.38 -6.26 0.19
N VAL A 77 -2.58 -7.24 1.07
CA VAL A 77 -3.46 -8.39 0.78
C VAL A 77 -4.88 -7.91 0.47
N CYS A 78 -5.42 -7.01 1.27
CA CYS A 78 -6.73 -6.41 1.02
C CYS A 78 -6.75 -5.57 -0.28
N PHE A 79 -5.70 -4.82 -0.57
CA PHE A 79 -5.61 -4.01 -1.79
C PHE A 79 -5.66 -4.89 -3.04
N TYR A 80 -4.78 -5.90 -3.12
CA TYR A 80 -4.80 -6.83 -4.26
C TYR A 80 -6.04 -7.71 -4.27
N GLY A 81 -6.58 -8.07 -3.12
CA GLY A 81 -7.88 -8.73 -3.02
C GLY A 81 -8.98 -7.88 -3.63
N SER A 82 -9.03 -6.58 -3.32
CA SER A 82 -9.99 -5.65 -3.93
C SER A 82 -9.88 -5.64 -5.46
N ILE A 83 -8.66 -5.58 -6.00
CA ILE A 83 -8.40 -5.62 -7.45
C ILE A 83 -8.89 -6.94 -8.06
N LYS A 84 -8.63 -8.08 -7.41
CA LYS A 84 -8.98 -9.42 -7.93
C LYS A 84 -10.48 -9.74 -7.84
N TYR A 85 -11.16 -9.23 -6.81
CA TYR A 85 -12.61 -9.40 -6.63
C TYR A 85 -13.44 -8.29 -7.29
N ALA A 86 -12.79 -7.25 -7.84
CA ALA A 86 -13.42 -6.19 -8.63
C ALA A 86 -12.57 -5.87 -9.88
N ASN A 87 -11.84 -4.76 -9.86
CA ASN A 87 -10.87 -4.37 -10.88
C ASN A 87 -9.86 -3.35 -10.31
N VAL A 88 -8.86 -2.96 -11.12
CA VAL A 88 -7.82 -1.99 -10.72
C VAL A 88 -8.43 -0.66 -10.30
N SER A 89 -9.37 -0.16 -11.11
CA SER A 89 -10.01 1.14 -10.88
C SER A 89 -10.73 1.19 -9.53
N ILE A 90 -11.54 0.16 -9.21
CA ILE A 90 -12.27 0.07 -7.93
C ILE A 90 -11.29 -0.07 -6.74
N GLY A 91 -10.25 -0.91 -6.87
CA GLY A 91 -9.24 -1.06 -5.82
C GLY A 91 -8.55 0.26 -5.49
N LEU A 92 -8.09 1.00 -6.50
CA LEU A 92 -7.43 2.30 -6.36
C LEU A 92 -8.37 3.38 -5.80
N VAL A 93 -9.63 3.33 -6.22
CA VAL A 93 -10.69 4.23 -5.75
C VAL A 93 -10.98 4.04 -4.26
N CYS A 94 -11.17 2.79 -3.84
CA CYS A 94 -11.37 2.50 -2.42
C CYS A 94 -10.14 2.91 -1.60
N PHE A 95 -8.94 2.70 -2.14
CA PHE A 95 -7.69 3.11 -1.49
C PHE A 95 -7.60 4.63 -1.28
N ALA A 96 -8.14 5.45 -2.18
CA ALA A 96 -8.15 6.91 -2.02
C ALA A 96 -8.95 7.39 -0.78
N SER A 97 -9.80 6.54 -0.18
CA SER A 97 -10.44 6.81 1.11
C SER A 97 -9.46 6.86 2.30
N THR A 98 -8.21 6.41 2.10
CA THR A 98 -7.14 6.44 3.12
C THR A 98 -6.94 7.83 3.71
N GLY A 99 -7.07 8.90 2.90
CA GLY A 99 -6.99 10.28 3.37
C GLY A 99 -8.03 10.60 4.47
N LEU A 100 -9.29 10.19 4.27
CA LEU A 100 -10.35 10.38 5.26
C LEU A 100 -10.05 9.62 6.56
N PHE A 101 -9.70 8.33 6.46
CA PHE A 101 -9.36 7.55 7.64
C PHE A 101 -8.15 8.12 8.37
N THR A 102 -7.16 8.66 7.65
CA THR A 102 -6.01 9.31 8.26
C THR A 102 -6.39 10.59 8.99
N ALA A 103 -7.27 11.43 8.43
CA ALA A 103 -7.77 12.63 9.10
C ALA A 103 -8.45 12.32 10.44
N LEU A 104 -9.13 11.17 10.53
CA LEU A 104 -9.78 10.70 11.77
C LEU A 104 -8.80 10.06 12.75
N LEU A 105 -7.82 9.29 12.25
CA LEU A 105 -6.92 8.49 13.09
C LEU A 105 -5.68 9.28 13.54
N GLU A 106 -5.13 10.18 12.72
CA GLU A 106 -3.88 10.89 13.04
C GLU A 106 -3.96 11.65 14.39
N PRO A 107 -5.05 12.37 14.71
CA PRO A 107 -5.19 13.05 16.01
C PRO A 107 -5.20 12.09 17.21
N LEU A 108 -5.70 10.86 17.04
CA LEU A 108 -5.78 9.86 18.13
C LEU A 108 -4.40 9.31 18.51
N PHE A 109 -3.47 9.22 17.54
CA PHE A 109 -2.16 8.61 17.72
C PHE A 109 -1.00 9.60 17.76
N THR A 110 -1.23 10.84 17.32
CA THR A 110 -0.24 11.92 17.32
C THR A 110 -0.75 13.08 18.19
N ARG A 111 0.09 14.06 18.47
CA ARG A 111 -0.33 15.28 19.17
C ARG A 111 -0.94 16.35 18.24
N LYS A 112 -1.29 15.96 17.02
CA LYS A 112 -1.89 16.86 16.04
C LYS A 112 -3.33 17.18 16.47
N PRO A 113 -3.78 18.45 16.43
CA PRO A 113 -5.17 18.78 16.68
C PRO A 113 -6.08 18.22 15.58
N PHE A 114 -7.32 17.89 15.94
CA PHE A 114 -8.35 17.47 14.99
C PHE A 114 -8.67 18.60 14.01
N SER A 115 -8.82 18.27 12.73
CA SER A 115 -9.06 19.24 11.65
C SER A 115 -10.29 18.86 10.81
N TRP A 116 -11.37 19.64 10.97
CA TRP A 116 -12.55 19.49 10.12
C TRP A 116 -12.27 19.73 8.63
N ILE A 117 -11.27 20.56 8.32
CA ILE A 117 -10.84 20.81 6.94
C ILE A 117 -10.30 19.53 6.32
N GLU A 118 -9.46 18.79 7.06
CA GLU A 118 -8.91 17.49 6.56
C GLU A 118 -10.00 16.44 6.37
N VAL A 119 -10.96 16.37 7.28
CA VAL A 119 -12.15 15.50 7.12
C VAL A 119 -12.96 15.92 5.90
N GLY A 120 -13.22 17.21 5.72
CA GLY A 120 -13.92 17.75 4.55
C GLY A 120 -13.20 17.41 3.23
N LEU A 121 -11.89 17.54 3.18
CA LEU A 121 -11.07 17.18 2.00
C LEU A 121 -11.13 15.68 1.73
N GLY A 122 -11.09 14.84 2.78
CA GLY A 122 -11.25 13.39 2.65
C GLY A 122 -12.63 12.99 2.13
N LEU A 123 -13.70 13.62 2.63
CA LEU A 123 -15.07 13.41 2.14
C LEU A 123 -15.24 13.88 0.70
N LEU A 124 -14.65 15.03 0.34
CA LEU A 124 -14.67 15.55 -1.03
C LEU A 124 -13.97 14.58 -2.00
N SER A 125 -12.84 14.00 -1.58
CA SER A 125 -12.15 12.96 -2.35
C SER A 125 -13.06 11.76 -2.59
N LEU A 126 -13.73 11.24 -1.54
CA LEU A 126 -14.68 10.13 -1.66
C LEU A 126 -15.88 10.48 -2.57
N ALA A 127 -16.43 11.69 -2.44
CA ALA A 127 -17.53 12.15 -3.29
C ALA A 127 -17.11 12.20 -4.76
N GLY A 128 -15.92 12.73 -5.08
CA GLY A 128 -15.40 12.74 -6.45
C GLY A 128 -15.24 11.31 -7.01
N ILE A 129 -14.77 10.39 -6.21
CA ILE A 129 -14.64 8.98 -6.55
C ILE A 129 -16.01 8.34 -6.79
N TYR A 130 -16.99 8.57 -5.90
CA TYR A 130 -18.35 8.06 -6.05
C TYR A 130 -19.03 8.54 -7.34
N LEU A 131 -18.76 9.78 -7.74
CA LEU A 131 -19.30 10.34 -9.00
C LEU A 131 -18.70 9.69 -10.26
N ILE A 132 -17.43 9.28 -10.20
CA ILE A 132 -16.77 8.62 -11.34
C ILE A 132 -17.18 7.16 -11.46
N PHE A 133 -17.30 6.48 -10.32
CA PHE A 133 -17.56 5.05 -10.26
C PHE A 133 -18.89 4.78 -9.54
N HIS A 134 -19.97 4.68 -10.27
CA HIS A 134 -21.22 4.19 -9.69
C HIS A 134 -20.99 2.79 -9.11
N PHE A 135 -21.23 2.62 -7.80
CA PHE A 135 -21.00 1.35 -7.10
C PHE A 135 -21.93 0.26 -7.65
N ASP A 136 -21.44 -0.49 -8.62
CA ASP A 136 -22.13 -1.67 -9.10
C ASP A 136 -22.18 -2.72 -7.97
N ALA A 137 -23.37 -3.24 -7.72
CA ALA A 137 -23.62 -4.27 -6.70
C ALA A 137 -22.77 -5.56 -6.91
N ARG A 138 -22.31 -5.81 -8.14
CA ARG A 138 -21.41 -6.93 -8.48
C ARG A 138 -20.08 -6.87 -7.73
N TYR A 139 -19.59 -5.68 -7.39
CA TYR A 139 -18.28 -5.46 -6.80
C TYR A 139 -18.28 -5.24 -5.28
N ARG A 140 -19.42 -5.50 -4.60
CA ARG A 140 -19.56 -5.24 -3.14
C ARG A 140 -18.44 -5.85 -2.30
N LEU A 141 -18.06 -7.09 -2.60
CA LEU A 141 -16.97 -7.76 -1.87
C LEU A 141 -15.61 -7.05 -2.07
N GLY A 142 -15.26 -6.76 -3.33
CA GLY A 142 -14.02 -6.03 -3.67
C GLY A 142 -13.98 -4.64 -3.03
N ILE A 143 -15.11 -3.90 -3.05
CA ILE A 143 -15.26 -2.59 -2.39
C ILE A 143 -15.04 -2.71 -0.87
N GLY A 144 -15.70 -3.67 -0.21
CA GLY A 144 -15.56 -3.88 1.23
C GLY A 144 -14.10 -4.19 1.64
N ILE A 145 -13.44 -5.06 0.89
CA ILE A 145 -12.02 -5.40 1.08
C ILE A 145 -11.15 -4.16 0.81
N GLY A 146 -11.45 -3.36 -0.23
CA GLY A 146 -10.72 -2.14 -0.56
C GLY A 146 -10.82 -1.05 0.52
N ILE A 147 -11.99 -0.88 1.13
CA ILE A 147 -12.16 0.03 2.28
C ILE A 147 -11.36 -0.47 3.49
N ALA A 148 -11.36 -1.77 3.78
CA ALA A 148 -10.53 -2.35 4.83
C ALA A 148 -9.04 -2.09 4.56
N SER A 149 -8.58 -2.24 3.31
CA SER A 149 -7.24 -1.88 2.86
C SER A 149 -6.89 -0.44 3.23
N ALA A 150 -7.77 0.52 2.93
CA ALA A 150 -7.56 1.94 3.20
C ALA A 150 -7.42 2.24 4.71
N ILE A 151 -8.20 1.56 5.56
CA ILE A 151 -8.09 1.70 7.02
C ILE A 151 -6.72 1.22 7.51
N PHE A 152 -6.25 0.06 7.06
CA PHE A 152 -4.93 -0.47 7.44
C PHE A 152 -3.78 0.42 6.92
N ALA A 153 -3.91 0.99 5.72
CA ALA A 153 -2.94 1.95 5.19
C ALA A 153 -2.88 3.24 6.02
N ALA A 154 -4.03 3.76 6.45
CA ALA A 154 -4.11 4.93 7.32
C ALA A 154 -3.43 4.66 8.67
N LEU A 155 -3.73 3.53 9.32
CA LEU A 155 -3.08 3.11 10.56
C LEU A 155 -1.57 2.98 10.39
N PHE A 156 -1.10 2.33 9.32
CA PHE A 156 0.32 2.21 8.98
C PHE A 156 0.99 3.59 8.90
N SER A 157 0.44 4.51 8.11
CA SER A 157 1.00 5.84 7.90
C SER A 157 1.06 6.65 9.19
N VAL A 158 -0.01 6.63 9.99
CA VAL A 158 -0.11 7.36 11.26
C VAL A 158 0.89 6.83 12.28
N LEU A 159 1.01 5.50 12.41
CA LEU A 159 1.96 4.89 13.35
C LEU A 159 3.41 5.14 12.90
N ASN A 160 3.67 5.14 11.59
CA ASN A 160 4.98 5.48 11.04
C ASN A 160 5.37 6.93 11.28
N LYS A 161 4.44 7.86 11.21
CA LYS A 161 4.69 9.27 11.54
C LYS A 161 5.32 9.45 12.92
N ARG A 162 4.97 8.60 13.88
CA ARG A 162 5.58 8.62 15.23
C ARG A 162 7.01 8.09 15.27
N ASN A 163 7.40 7.25 14.32
CA ASN A 163 8.67 6.51 14.32
C ASN A 163 9.73 7.13 13.41
N VAL A 164 9.36 7.79 12.32
CA VAL A 164 10.29 8.32 11.31
C VAL A 164 11.27 9.38 11.83
N ALA A 165 10.98 9.98 13.00
CA ALA A 165 11.89 10.94 13.66
C ALA A 165 13.03 10.25 14.42
N THR A 166 12.88 8.97 14.80
CA THR A 166 13.80 8.26 15.71
C THR A 166 14.51 7.09 15.07
N VAL A 167 14.03 6.59 13.94
CA VAL A 167 14.61 5.44 13.23
C VAL A 167 14.83 5.80 11.76
N ALA A 168 15.96 5.40 11.19
CA ALA A 168 16.25 5.63 9.78
C ALA A 168 15.24 4.89 8.88
N PRO A 169 14.76 5.49 7.76
CA PRO A 169 13.73 4.92 6.89
C PRO A 169 13.99 3.48 6.45
N LYS A 170 15.21 3.17 6.01
CA LYS A 170 15.57 1.82 5.55
C LYS A 170 15.57 0.78 6.67
N THR A 171 15.98 1.20 7.88
CA THR A 171 15.88 0.33 9.07
C THR A 171 14.42 0.08 9.43
N MET A 172 13.58 1.12 9.46
CA MET A 172 12.13 0.98 9.67
C MET A 172 11.55 -0.03 8.67
N MET A 173 11.78 0.20 7.38
CA MET A 173 11.26 -0.63 6.30
C MET A 173 11.70 -2.09 6.45
N LEU A 174 12.97 -2.37 6.82
CA LEU A 174 13.43 -3.74 7.05
C LEU A 174 12.65 -4.44 8.16
N TYR A 175 12.53 -3.80 9.35
CA TYR A 175 11.80 -4.40 10.48
C TYR A 175 10.31 -4.53 10.17
N GLU A 176 9.68 -3.54 9.58
CA GLU A 176 8.26 -3.57 9.22
C GLU A 176 7.97 -4.69 8.22
N LEU A 177 8.72 -4.75 7.12
CA LEU A 177 8.48 -5.80 6.12
C LEU A 177 8.83 -7.19 6.66
N SER A 178 9.81 -7.31 7.58
CA SER A 178 10.06 -8.58 8.28
C SER A 178 8.85 -8.99 9.14
N GLY A 179 8.19 -8.04 9.81
CA GLY A 179 6.95 -8.30 10.55
C GLY A 179 5.79 -8.72 9.64
N GLY A 180 5.66 -8.05 8.49
CA GLY A 180 4.70 -8.42 7.46
C GLY A 180 4.95 -9.82 6.90
N LEU A 181 6.22 -10.18 6.62
CA LEU A 181 6.60 -11.52 6.17
C LEU A 181 6.26 -12.57 7.22
N LEU A 182 6.58 -12.29 8.48
CA LEU A 182 6.32 -13.20 9.60
C LEU A 182 4.82 -13.51 9.73
N ILE A 183 3.96 -12.48 9.80
CA ILE A 183 2.52 -12.68 9.98
C ILE A 183 1.90 -13.41 8.79
N LEU A 184 2.28 -13.05 7.56
CA LEU A 184 1.81 -13.75 6.37
C LEU A 184 2.28 -15.20 6.33
N SER A 185 3.52 -15.49 6.72
CA SER A 185 4.02 -16.88 6.77
C SER A 185 3.26 -17.73 7.80
N ILE A 186 2.88 -17.14 8.94
CA ILE A 186 2.08 -17.82 9.96
C ILE A 186 0.64 -18.06 9.46
N LEU A 187 0.03 -17.09 8.79
CA LEU A 187 -1.36 -17.17 8.34
C LEU A 187 -1.51 -17.93 7.01
N MET A 188 -0.46 -18.08 6.21
CA MET A 188 -0.50 -18.66 4.86
C MET A 188 -1.10 -20.07 4.83
N PRO A 189 -0.74 -21.03 5.72
CA PRO A 189 -1.33 -22.36 5.70
C PRO A 189 -2.85 -22.33 5.88
N TRP A 190 -3.34 -21.53 6.82
CA TRP A 190 -4.79 -21.34 7.04
C TRP A 190 -5.45 -20.66 5.84
N TYR A 191 -4.80 -19.64 5.28
CA TYR A 191 -5.32 -18.90 4.12
C TYR A 191 -5.47 -19.82 2.90
N LEU A 192 -4.47 -20.63 2.57
CA LEU A 192 -4.49 -21.54 1.43
C LEU A 192 -5.49 -22.70 1.61
N GLN A 193 -5.78 -23.11 2.86
CA GLN A 193 -6.87 -24.04 3.13
C GLN A 193 -8.23 -23.44 2.83
N ARG A 194 -8.43 -22.14 3.14
CA ARG A 194 -9.69 -21.43 2.94
C ARG A 194 -9.91 -20.96 1.50
N PHE A 195 -8.82 -20.61 0.81
CA PHE A 195 -8.79 -20.14 -0.58
C PHE A 195 -7.78 -20.97 -1.37
N PRO A 196 -8.14 -22.20 -1.75
CA PRO A 196 -7.24 -23.11 -2.45
C PRO A 196 -6.79 -22.53 -3.79
N THR A 197 -5.52 -22.71 -4.12
CA THR A 197 -4.94 -22.38 -5.43
C THR A 197 -3.97 -23.47 -5.85
N THR A 198 -3.94 -23.76 -7.13
CA THR A 198 -2.94 -24.65 -7.74
C THR A 198 -1.68 -23.89 -8.15
N HIS A 199 -1.77 -22.56 -8.29
CA HIS A 199 -0.67 -21.69 -8.69
C HIS A 199 0.07 -21.17 -7.45
N LEU A 200 0.96 -22.01 -6.90
CA LEU A 200 1.72 -21.67 -5.69
C LEU A 200 3.06 -20.98 -5.99
N LEU A 201 3.70 -21.29 -7.12
CA LEU A 201 5.01 -20.76 -7.51
C LEU A 201 4.86 -19.80 -8.68
N PRO A 202 5.55 -18.65 -8.64
CA PRO A 202 5.51 -17.70 -9.75
C PRO A 202 6.11 -18.31 -11.02
N SER A 203 5.51 -18.02 -12.17
CA SER A 203 6.11 -18.27 -13.48
C SER A 203 7.35 -17.38 -13.70
N LEU A 204 8.17 -17.68 -14.71
CA LEU A 204 9.36 -16.87 -15.01
C LEU A 204 9.01 -15.40 -15.29
N GLN A 205 7.89 -15.16 -15.96
CA GLN A 205 7.41 -13.80 -16.23
C GLN A 205 6.97 -13.09 -14.95
N GLU A 206 6.26 -13.79 -14.06
CA GLU A 206 5.82 -13.23 -12.78
C GLU A 206 6.99 -12.92 -11.84
N TRP A 207 8.07 -13.71 -11.87
CA TRP A 207 9.30 -13.36 -11.17
C TRP A 207 9.85 -12.00 -11.63
N GLY A 208 9.81 -11.72 -12.94
CA GLY A 208 10.18 -10.39 -13.47
C GLY A 208 9.30 -9.28 -12.90
N TRP A 209 7.97 -9.45 -12.91
CA TRP A 209 7.05 -8.47 -12.35
C TRP A 209 7.18 -8.31 -10.83
N LEU A 210 7.41 -9.40 -10.10
CA LEU A 210 7.67 -9.37 -8.66
C LEU A 210 8.95 -8.62 -8.31
N LEU A 211 10.01 -8.74 -9.12
CA LEU A 211 11.24 -7.94 -8.93
C LEU A 211 10.98 -6.45 -9.13
N VAL A 212 10.26 -6.08 -10.20
CA VAL A 212 9.85 -4.69 -10.43
C VAL A 212 9.02 -4.17 -9.26
N LEU A 213 8.01 -4.93 -8.84
CA LEU A 213 7.13 -4.58 -7.72
C LEU A 213 7.90 -4.41 -6.40
N SER A 214 8.85 -5.33 -6.13
CA SER A 214 9.64 -5.32 -4.89
C SER A 214 10.64 -4.16 -4.85
N TRP A 215 11.34 -3.87 -5.93
CA TRP A 215 12.42 -2.89 -5.92
C TRP A 215 11.94 -1.47 -6.18
N PHE A 216 11.15 -1.27 -7.23
CA PHE A 216 10.70 0.08 -7.61
C PHE A 216 9.48 0.50 -6.79
N CYS A 217 8.44 -0.33 -6.77
CA CYS A 217 7.18 0.02 -6.11
C CYS A 217 7.18 -0.28 -4.60
N THR A 218 8.22 -0.92 -4.05
CA THR A 218 8.34 -1.14 -2.60
C THR A 218 9.60 -0.48 -2.05
N VAL A 219 10.80 -0.98 -2.36
CA VAL A 219 12.04 -0.44 -1.74
C VAL A 219 12.19 1.04 -2.01
N TRP A 220 12.15 1.44 -3.27
CA TRP A 220 12.39 2.83 -3.65
C TRP A 220 11.21 3.74 -3.28
N ALA A 221 10.00 3.35 -3.63
CA ALA A 221 8.81 4.15 -3.31
C ALA A 221 8.62 4.34 -1.80
N MET A 222 8.73 3.26 -1.00
CA MET A 222 8.56 3.32 0.45
C MET A 222 9.69 4.11 1.13
N ASP A 223 10.95 4.00 0.66
CA ASP A 223 12.06 4.81 1.18
C ASP A 223 11.79 6.31 0.95
N LEU A 224 11.32 6.68 -0.26
CA LEU A 224 10.94 8.07 -0.58
C LEU A 224 9.75 8.56 0.26
N MET A 225 8.73 7.72 0.46
CA MET A 225 7.57 8.03 1.31
C MET A 225 7.97 8.26 2.76
N LEU A 226 8.79 7.38 3.35
CA LEU A 226 9.25 7.52 4.73
C LEU A 226 10.15 8.75 4.92
N GLN A 227 11.00 9.06 3.94
CA GLN A 227 11.78 10.32 3.95
C GLN A 227 10.88 11.56 3.86
N ALA A 228 9.84 11.53 3.02
CA ALA A 228 8.87 12.62 2.94
C ALA A 228 8.10 12.77 4.25
N LEU A 229 7.66 11.66 4.85
CA LEU A 229 6.90 11.62 6.10
C LEU A 229 7.65 12.26 7.29
N GLN A 230 8.98 12.33 7.24
CA GLN A 230 9.75 13.10 8.23
C GLN A 230 9.39 14.59 8.23
N LYS A 231 8.94 15.14 7.11
CA LYS A 231 8.71 16.58 6.89
C LYS A 231 7.23 16.96 6.68
N VAL A 232 6.37 16.00 6.34
CA VAL A 232 4.92 16.22 6.14
C VAL A 232 4.11 15.43 7.15
N SER A 233 2.80 15.74 7.30
CA SER A 233 1.88 14.93 8.12
C SER A 233 1.50 13.62 7.41
N ALA A 234 0.99 12.64 8.16
CA ALA A 234 0.45 11.42 7.58
C ALA A 234 -0.75 11.73 6.66
N PHE A 235 -1.59 12.69 7.05
CA PHE A 235 -2.69 13.18 6.21
C PHE A 235 -2.18 13.73 4.87
N THR A 236 -1.19 14.64 4.89
CA THR A 236 -0.62 15.21 3.66
C THR A 236 -0.05 14.13 2.74
N GLN A 237 0.64 13.14 3.30
CA GLN A 237 1.15 11.99 2.53
C GLN A 237 0.01 11.21 1.88
N ASN A 238 -1.00 10.80 2.67
CA ASN A 238 -2.09 9.98 2.18
C ASN A 238 -3.04 10.74 1.25
N LEU A 239 -3.23 12.05 1.44
CA LEU A 239 -3.95 12.89 0.48
C LEU A 239 -3.20 12.95 -0.87
N SER A 240 -1.86 13.03 -0.85
CA SER A 240 -1.07 13.01 -2.07
C SER A 240 -1.14 11.65 -2.80
N LEU A 241 -1.32 10.54 -2.07
CA LEU A 241 -1.57 9.21 -2.64
C LEU A 241 -2.88 9.12 -3.43
N ASN A 242 -3.82 10.06 -3.26
CA ASN A 242 -5.01 10.15 -4.11
C ASN A 242 -4.69 10.43 -5.60
N LEU A 243 -3.45 10.80 -5.94
CA LEU A 243 -2.97 10.83 -7.32
C LEU A 243 -2.59 9.44 -7.86
N GLU A 244 -2.39 8.45 -6.99
CA GLU A 244 -2.10 7.07 -7.40
C GLU A 244 -3.19 6.49 -8.32
N PRO A 245 -4.49 6.63 -8.01
CA PRO A 245 -5.57 6.25 -8.92
C PRO A 245 -5.46 6.89 -10.30
N VAL A 246 -5.08 8.16 -10.38
CA VAL A 246 -4.95 8.86 -11.67
C VAL A 246 -3.92 8.15 -12.55
N TYR A 247 -2.74 7.86 -12.02
CA TYR A 247 -1.70 7.14 -12.76
C TYR A 247 -2.08 5.68 -13.03
N GLY A 248 -2.60 4.96 -12.02
CA GLY A 248 -2.97 3.55 -12.14
C GLY A 248 -4.13 3.31 -13.10
N ILE A 249 -5.18 4.13 -13.05
CA ILE A 249 -6.34 4.03 -13.95
C ILE A 249 -5.96 4.34 -15.39
N LEU A 250 -5.15 5.39 -15.62
CA LEU A 250 -4.66 5.70 -16.96
C LEU A 250 -3.84 4.53 -17.53
N LEU A 251 -2.99 3.91 -16.71
CA LEU A 251 -2.24 2.72 -17.11
C LEU A 251 -3.15 1.51 -17.37
N ALA A 252 -4.15 1.28 -16.53
CA ALA A 252 -5.11 0.19 -16.70
C ALA A 252 -5.93 0.36 -17.98
N PHE A 253 -6.35 1.57 -18.31
CA PHE A 253 -7.06 1.85 -19.57
C PHE A 253 -6.19 1.54 -20.80
N VAL A 254 -4.92 1.92 -20.76
CA VAL A 254 -4.00 1.67 -21.88
C VAL A 254 -3.67 0.17 -22.02
N LEU A 255 -3.44 -0.53 -20.91
CA LEU A 255 -2.95 -1.91 -20.92
C LEU A 255 -4.06 -2.96 -20.97
N PHE A 256 -5.19 -2.73 -20.30
CA PHE A 256 -6.26 -3.73 -20.15
C PHE A 256 -7.55 -3.35 -20.87
N GLN A 257 -7.63 -2.15 -21.48
CA GLN A 257 -8.84 -1.64 -22.13
C GLN A 257 -10.07 -1.61 -21.19
N GLU A 258 -9.84 -1.39 -19.89
CA GLU A 258 -10.92 -1.30 -18.86
C GLU A 258 -11.96 -0.20 -19.18
N GLN A 259 -11.66 0.71 -20.10
CA GLN A 259 -12.60 1.71 -20.59
C GLN A 259 -13.91 1.12 -21.17
N LYS A 260 -13.90 -0.15 -21.57
CA LYS A 260 -15.10 -0.84 -22.08
C LYS A 260 -16.09 -1.17 -20.99
N ASP A 261 -15.65 -1.24 -19.73
CA ASP A 261 -16.51 -1.47 -18.55
C ASP A 261 -17.14 -0.16 -18.04
N LEU A 262 -16.63 0.98 -18.49
CA LEU A 262 -17.20 2.30 -18.24
C LEU A 262 -18.26 2.60 -19.31
N GLN A 263 -19.36 1.84 -19.33
CA GLN A 263 -20.53 2.30 -20.11
C GLN A 263 -21.15 3.47 -19.36
N PRO A 264 -21.24 4.66 -19.97
CA PRO A 264 -22.10 5.68 -19.42
C PRO A 264 -23.53 5.15 -19.55
N SER A 265 -24.12 4.74 -18.45
CA SER A 265 -25.58 4.61 -18.38
C SER A 265 -26.17 6.02 -18.33
N PHE A 266 -26.28 6.68 -19.48
CA PHE A 266 -27.12 7.82 -19.66
C PHE A 266 -28.55 7.36 -19.95
#